data_91af9ac97111936f924c127f082ce9ac
#
_entry.id   91af9ac97111936f924c127f082ce9ac
#
_cell.length_a   1.000
_cell.length_b   1.000
_cell.length_c   1.000
_cell.angle_alpha   90.00
_cell.angle_beta   90.00
_cell.angle_gamma   90.00
#
_symmetry.space_group_name_H-M   'P 1'
#
loop_
_entity.id
_entity.type
_entity.pdbx_description
1 polymer ?
#
loop_
_entity_poly.entity_id
_entity_poly.type
_entity_poly.pdbx_seq_one_letter_code
_entity_poly.pdbx_strand_id
1 'polypeptide(L)'
;MKFLQGVESAIFTSVFWVAATATASALPNVHVVANGVDEHYNQLQSLEAEFTEIYQGSGIERTESGTVWLKKPGKMRWEYRSPEEKLFVGDGHDAWLYLPAEKQARKSSMRNLDDLRSPLAFLLGKTKLEKELQLLSFAPDIEPWKPDDSILRGVPRGMEDRIRQVLLEITPEHRIARILIHGVDDSITEYRFNNQKENVEVPERQFRFSAPAGTEVIEDEVGN
;
A
#
# COMPACT_ATOMS: atom_id res chain seq x y z
N MET A 1 92.40 17.71 24.10
CA MET A 1 91.98 18.40 22.88
C MET A 1 91.34 17.40 21.97
N LYS A 2 90.00 17.32 21.98
CA LYS A 2 89.12 16.76 20.89
C LYS A 2 87.70 17.01 21.30
N PHE A 3 87.04 17.84 20.52
CA PHE A 3 85.62 18.15 20.60
C PHE A 3 84.80 16.98 20.14
N LEU A 4 83.74 16.61 20.86
CA LEU A 4 82.67 15.74 20.38
C LEU A 4 81.42 16.58 20.23
N GLN A 5 81.00 16.80 18.97
CA GLN A 5 79.77 17.41 18.64
C GLN A 5 78.63 16.40 18.85
N GLY A 6 77.61 16.73 19.65
CA GLY A 6 76.41 16.01 19.79
C GLY A 6 75.43 16.38 18.59
N VAL A 7 74.93 15.40 17.92
CA VAL A 7 73.89 15.56 16.89
C VAL A 7 72.54 15.33 17.61
N GLU A 8 71.74 16.38 17.79
CA GLU A 8 70.38 16.27 18.27
C GLU A 8 69.46 15.92 17.07
N SER A 9 68.84 14.75 17.14
CA SER A 9 67.89 14.27 16.13
C SER A 9 66.49 14.72 16.58
N ALA A 10 65.96 15.73 15.92
CA ALA A 10 64.56 16.17 16.11
C ALA A 10 63.60 15.24 15.41
N ILE A 11 62.81 14.47 16.17
CA ILE A 11 61.72 13.62 15.66
C ILE A 11 60.48 14.52 15.47
N PHE A 12 60.15 14.84 14.22
CA PHE A 12 58.88 15.48 13.86
C PHE A 12 57.76 14.43 13.85
N THR A 13 56.91 14.43 14.88
CA THR A 13 55.72 13.65 14.93
C THR A 13 54.58 14.41 14.22
N SER A 14 54.32 14.07 12.98
CA SER A 14 53.17 14.60 12.22
C SER A 14 51.87 13.95 12.71
N VAL A 15 51.07 14.69 13.43
CA VAL A 15 49.69 14.27 13.80
C VAL A 15 48.77 14.46 12.60
N PHE A 16 48.37 13.37 11.97
CA PHE A 16 47.33 13.36 10.94
C PHE A 16 45.96 13.52 11.61
N TRP A 17 45.31 14.67 11.47
CA TRP A 17 43.94 14.88 11.81
C TRP A 17 43.07 14.26 10.70
N VAL A 18 42.41 13.13 10.97
CA VAL A 18 41.37 12.57 10.08
C VAL A 18 40.06 13.33 10.43
N ALA A 19 39.70 14.28 9.62
CA ALA A 19 38.39 14.92 9.68
C ALA A 19 37.33 13.91 9.26
N ALA A 20 36.59 13.32 10.21
CA ALA A 20 35.41 12.54 9.94
C ALA A 20 34.32 13.49 9.39
N THR A 21 34.10 13.50 8.09
CA THR A 21 32.95 14.17 7.48
C THR A 21 31.71 13.36 7.82
N ALA A 22 30.95 13.80 8.82
CA ALA A 22 29.61 13.30 9.05
C ALA A 22 28.75 13.72 7.86
N THR A 23 28.41 12.77 6.99
CA THR A 23 27.38 12.96 5.99
C THR A 23 26.06 13.09 6.74
N ALA A 24 25.55 14.31 6.86
CA ALA A 24 24.19 14.54 7.31
C ALA A 24 23.26 13.88 6.27
N SER A 25 22.68 12.73 6.61
CA SER A 25 21.57 12.17 5.84
C SER A 25 20.45 13.21 5.86
N ALA A 26 20.17 13.80 4.72
CA ALA A 26 19.01 14.66 4.58
C ALA A 26 17.77 13.84 4.99
N LEU A 27 16.92 14.40 5.85
CA LEU A 27 15.66 13.78 6.23
C LEU A 27 14.89 13.43 4.94
N PRO A 28 14.36 12.21 4.83
CA PRO A 28 13.63 11.82 3.64
C PRO A 28 12.48 12.83 3.40
N ASN A 29 12.33 13.27 2.16
CA ASN A 29 11.24 14.17 1.79
C ASN A 29 10.00 13.33 1.46
N VAL A 30 8.87 13.59 2.12
CA VAL A 30 7.61 12.88 1.93
C VAL A 30 7.17 12.88 0.45
N HIS A 31 7.39 14.00 -0.25
CA HIS A 31 7.06 14.14 -1.67
C HIS A 31 7.91 13.23 -2.58
N VAL A 32 9.16 12.98 -2.21
CA VAL A 32 10.03 12.06 -2.96
C VAL A 32 9.51 10.63 -2.83
N VAL A 33 9.14 10.20 -1.63
CA VAL A 33 8.59 8.86 -1.41
C VAL A 33 7.24 8.71 -2.11
N ALA A 34 6.35 9.68 -1.99
CA ALA A 34 5.04 9.67 -2.65
C ALA A 34 5.17 9.60 -4.18
N ASN A 35 6.04 10.42 -4.76
CA ASN A 35 6.29 10.38 -6.21
C ASN A 35 6.90 9.04 -6.64
N GLY A 36 7.79 8.45 -5.85
CA GLY A 36 8.33 7.12 -6.12
C GLY A 36 7.25 6.05 -6.17
N VAL A 37 6.29 6.08 -5.23
CA VAL A 37 5.11 5.18 -5.25
C VAL A 37 4.27 5.41 -6.50
N ASP A 38 3.97 6.67 -6.84
CA ASP A 38 3.20 7.02 -8.03
C ASP A 38 3.88 6.51 -9.30
N GLU A 39 5.19 6.73 -9.45
CA GLU A 39 5.97 6.25 -10.60
C GLU A 39 5.98 4.73 -10.68
N HIS A 40 6.21 4.05 -9.53
CA HIS A 40 6.22 2.60 -9.45
C HIS A 40 4.90 2.00 -9.94
N TYR A 41 3.78 2.40 -9.30
CA TYR A 41 2.46 1.85 -9.66
C TYR A 41 1.97 2.28 -11.03
N ASN A 42 2.34 3.49 -11.52
CA ASN A 42 1.98 3.92 -12.87
C ASN A 42 2.63 3.09 -13.98
N GLN A 43 3.80 2.52 -13.75
CA GLN A 43 4.50 1.65 -14.71
C GLN A 43 3.98 0.22 -14.73
N LEU A 44 3.34 -0.25 -13.65
CA LEU A 44 2.80 -1.61 -13.58
C LEU A 44 1.66 -1.81 -14.58
N GLN A 45 1.65 -2.95 -15.25
CA GLN A 45 0.53 -3.43 -16.07
C GLN A 45 -0.36 -4.39 -15.29
N SER A 46 0.23 -5.18 -14.40
CA SER A 46 -0.47 -6.13 -13.54
C SER A 46 0.28 -6.35 -12.23
N LEU A 47 -0.44 -6.80 -11.23
CA LEU A 47 0.08 -7.20 -9.92
C LEU A 47 -0.67 -8.43 -9.45
N GLU A 48 0.04 -9.39 -8.89
CA GLU A 48 -0.49 -10.48 -8.08
C GLU A 48 0.13 -10.38 -6.70
N ALA A 49 -0.69 -10.47 -5.64
CA ALA A 49 -0.18 -10.50 -4.28
C ALA A 49 -1.07 -11.38 -3.38
N GLU A 50 -0.47 -11.97 -2.36
CA GLU A 50 -1.21 -12.50 -1.23
C GLU A 50 -1.58 -11.35 -0.30
N PHE A 51 -2.80 -11.35 0.21
CA PHE A 51 -3.21 -10.35 1.18
C PHE A 51 -3.75 -10.97 2.46
N THR A 52 -3.60 -10.22 3.54
CA THR A 52 -4.31 -10.42 4.81
C THR A 52 -5.03 -9.11 5.12
N GLU A 53 -6.33 -9.20 5.36
CA GLU A 53 -7.18 -8.10 5.82
C GLU A 53 -7.54 -8.35 7.28
N ILE A 54 -7.29 -7.37 8.14
CA ILE A 54 -7.62 -7.40 9.56
C ILE A 54 -8.54 -6.22 9.83
N TYR A 55 -9.77 -6.52 10.24
CA TYR A 55 -10.74 -5.51 10.66
C TYR A 55 -10.90 -5.54 12.17
N GLN A 56 -10.87 -4.36 12.78
CA GLN A 56 -11.14 -4.13 14.20
C GLN A 56 -12.12 -2.98 14.33
N GLY A 57 -13.27 -3.20 14.95
CA GLY A 57 -14.27 -2.16 15.15
C GLY A 57 -15.51 -2.67 15.85
N SER A 58 -16.18 -1.83 16.64
CA SER A 58 -17.41 -2.16 17.35
C SER A 58 -17.34 -3.45 18.19
N GLY A 59 -16.15 -3.75 18.76
CA GLY A 59 -15.91 -4.98 19.53
C GLY A 59 -15.75 -6.25 18.69
N ILE A 60 -15.66 -6.13 17.38
CA ILE A 60 -15.44 -7.25 16.45
C ILE A 60 -14.00 -7.18 15.94
N GLU A 61 -13.34 -8.32 15.91
CA GLU A 61 -12.08 -8.52 15.19
C GLU A 61 -12.27 -9.65 14.18
N ARG A 62 -11.88 -9.40 12.93
CA ARG A 62 -11.98 -10.36 11.84
C ARG A 62 -10.70 -10.33 11.02
N THR A 63 -10.13 -11.49 10.79
CA THR A 63 -8.98 -11.69 9.92
C THR A 63 -9.39 -12.51 8.71
N GLU A 64 -9.15 -11.99 7.53
CA GLU A 64 -9.44 -12.64 6.26
C GLU A 64 -8.18 -12.65 5.41
N SER A 65 -8.04 -13.64 4.53
CA SER A 65 -6.86 -13.72 3.67
C SER A 65 -7.18 -14.34 2.32
N GLY A 66 -6.34 -14.05 1.33
CA GLY A 66 -6.54 -14.53 -0.01
C GLY A 66 -5.48 -14.04 -0.99
N THR A 67 -5.88 -13.95 -2.23
CA THR A 67 -5.04 -13.44 -3.32
C THR A 67 -5.74 -12.31 -4.06
N VAL A 68 -4.99 -11.27 -4.37
CA VAL A 68 -5.44 -10.15 -5.19
C VAL A 68 -4.70 -10.16 -6.52
N TRP A 69 -5.44 -9.92 -7.60
CA TRP A 69 -4.91 -9.62 -8.93
C TRP A 69 -5.43 -8.26 -9.38
N LEU A 70 -4.50 -7.45 -9.84
CA LEU A 70 -4.79 -6.15 -10.46
C LEU A 70 -4.29 -6.18 -11.90
N LYS A 71 -5.06 -5.60 -12.81
CA LYS A 71 -4.66 -5.44 -14.21
C LYS A 71 -5.18 -4.14 -14.77
N LYS A 72 -4.31 -3.37 -15.38
CA LYS A 72 -4.71 -2.14 -16.06
C LYS A 72 -5.41 -2.43 -17.39
N PRO A 73 -6.37 -1.56 -17.75
CA PRO A 73 -6.96 -0.50 -16.97
C PRO A 73 -8.07 -1.00 -16.04
N GLY A 74 -7.96 -0.66 -14.75
CA GLY A 74 -9.07 -0.71 -13.79
C GLY A 74 -9.68 -2.06 -13.44
N LYS A 75 -8.99 -3.17 -13.75
CA LYS A 75 -9.47 -4.51 -13.44
C LYS A 75 -8.89 -5.01 -12.13
N MET A 76 -9.70 -5.67 -11.33
CA MET A 76 -9.26 -6.26 -10.07
C MET A 76 -10.04 -7.53 -9.76
N ARG A 77 -9.38 -8.44 -9.05
CA ARG A 77 -9.98 -9.64 -8.49
C ARG A 77 -9.41 -9.87 -7.10
N TRP A 78 -10.28 -9.97 -6.10
CA TRP A 78 -9.94 -10.33 -4.73
C TRP A 78 -10.60 -11.65 -4.42
N GLU A 79 -9.81 -12.68 -4.20
CA GLU A 79 -10.27 -14.01 -3.90
C GLU A 79 -9.91 -14.34 -2.45
N TYR A 80 -10.90 -14.24 -1.57
CA TYR A 80 -10.78 -14.57 -0.16
C TYR A 80 -10.90 -16.09 -0.01
N ARG A 81 -10.05 -16.68 0.80
CA ARG A 81 -9.99 -18.13 1.04
C ARG A 81 -10.17 -18.50 2.49
N SER A 82 -9.94 -17.60 3.40
CA SER A 82 -10.02 -17.84 4.84
C SER A 82 -10.60 -16.62 5.55
N PRO A 83 -11.45 -16.77 6.58
CA PRO A 83 -12.04 -18.04 7.06
C PRO A 83 -13.13 -18.54 6.11
N GLU A 84 -13.72 -17.68 5.29
CA GLU A 84 -14.79 -17.99 4.37
C GLU A 84 -14.43 -17.53 2.95
N GLU A 85 -14.92 -18.29 1.98
CA GLU A 85 -14.74 -17.92 0.59
C GLU A 85 -15.64 -16.73 0.23
N LYS A 86 -15.07 -15.70 -0.33
CA LYS A 86 -15.76 -14.61 -1.03
C LYS A 86 -14.94 -14.18 -2.22
N LEU A 87 -15.63 -13.63 -3.20
CA LEU A 87 -15.00 -13.19 -4.42
C LEU A 87 -15.48 -11.79 -4.76
N PHE A 88 -14.52 -10.88 -4.93
CA PHE A 88 -14.78 -9.61 -5.56
C PHE A 88 -14.10 -9.56 -6.92
N VAL A 89 -14.84 -9.16 -7.96
CA VAL A 89 -14.33 -9.00 -9.33
C VAL A 89 -14.79 -7.68 -9.91
N GLY A 90 -13.84 -6.86 -10.34
CA GLY A 90 -14.09 -5.66 -11.12
C GLY A 90 -13.50 -5.82 -12.53
N ASP A 91 -14.30 -5.60 -13.57
CA ASP A 91 -13.84 -5.71 -14.95
C ASP A 91 -13.43 -4.37 -15.58
N GLY A 92 -13.57 -3.30 -14.80
CA GLY A 92 -13.34 -1.91 -15.20
C GLY A 92 -14.63 -1.13 -15.46
N HIS A 93 -15.76 -1.81 -15.56
CA HIS A 93 -17.11 -1.23 -15.73
C HIS A 93 -18.03 -1.65 -14.59
N ASP A 94 -18.18 -2.95 -14.39
CA ASP A 94 -19.00 -3.56 -13.36
C ASP A 94 -18.12 -4.18 -12.28
N ALA A 95 -18.67 -4.22 -11.07
CA ALA A 95 -18.10 -4.92 -9.94
C ALA A 95 -19.09 -5.95 -9.41
N TRP A 96 -18.57 -7.09 -9.02
CA TRP A 96 -19.32 -8.18 -8.46
C TRP A 96 -18.73 -8.56 -7.09
N LEU A 97 -19.59 -8.66 -6.09
CA LEU A 97 -19.27 -9.30 -4.82
C LEU A 97 -20.09 -10.59 -4.72
N TYR A 98 -19.41 -11.73 -4.68
CA TYR A 98 -20.06 -13.04 -4.56
C TYR A 98 -19.75 -13.68 -3.23
N LEU A 99 -20.78 -14.09 -2.52
CA LEU A 99 -20.77 -14.77 -1.24
C LEU A 99 -21.28 -16.19 -1.44
N PRO A 100 -20.41 -17.21 -1.65
CA PRO A 100 -20.82 -18.59 -1.95
C PRO A 100 -21.68 -19.19 -0.87
N ALA A 101 -21.35 -18.97 0.42
CA ALA A 101 -22.09 -19.50 1.56
C ALA A 101 -23.55 -19.03 1.57
N GLU A 102 -23.80 -17.78 1.15
CA GLU A 102 -25.13 -17.18 1.07
C GLU A 102 -25.83 -17.44 -0.26
N LYS A 103 -25.09 -17.99 -1.25
CA LYS A 103 -25.54 -18.10 -2.65
C LYS A 103 -26.02 -16.77 -3.20
N GLN A 104 -25.35 -15.68 -2.85
CA GLN A 104 -25.71 -14.33 -3.24
C GLN A 104 -24.58 -13.66 -4.02
N ALA A 105 -24.94 -12.94 -5.06
CA ALA A 105 -24.03 -12.08 -5.82
C ALA A 105 -24.64 -10.68 -5.93
N ARG A 106 -23.85 -9.67 -5.55
CA ARG A 106 -24.21 -8.27 -5.70
C ARG A 106 -23.45 -7.68 -6.87
N LYS A 107 -24.19 -7.03 -7.78
CA LYS A 107 -23.62 -6.30 -8.90
C LYS A 107 -23.75 -4.80 -8.67
N SER A 108 -22.68 -4.06 -8.90
CA SER A 108 -22.67 -2.61 -8.85
C SER A 108 -21.77 -2.04 -9.96
N SER A 109 -21.92 -0.76 -10.26
CA SER A 109 -20.98 -0.08 -11.16
C SER A 109 -19.66 0.18 -10.46
N MET A 110 -18.54 -0.03 -11.15
CA MET A 110 -17.20 0.37 -10.65
C MET A 110 -17.11 1.86 -10.33
N ARG A 111 -18.02 2.70 -10.82
CA ARG A 111 -18.09 4.12 -10.48
C ARG A 111 -18.70 4.37 -9.10
N ASN A 112 -19.54 3.46 -8.64
CA ASN A 112 -20.26 3.57 -7.37
C ASN A 112 -19.51 2.89 -6.22
N LEU A 113 -18.35 2.30 -6.49
CA LEU A 113 -17.50 1.68 -5.48
C LEU A 113 -16.74 2.72 -4.66
N ASP A 114 -17.46 3.71 -4.12
CA ASP A 114 -16.88 4.73 -3.26
C ASP A 114 -16.16 4.14 -2.04
N ASP A 115 -16.61 2.97 -1.58
CA ASP A 115 -15.98 2.23 -0.49
C ASP A 115 -14.66 1.56 -0.88
N LEU A 116 -14.45 1.27 -2.18
CA LEU A 116 -13.22 0.70 -2.72
C LEU A 116 -12.32 1.72 -3.43
N ARG A 117 -12.78 2.95 -3.66
CA ARG A 117 -11.95 4.06 -4.16
C ARG A 117 -10.91 4.50 -3.17
N SER A 118 -11.07 4.13 -1.94
CA SER A 118 -10.23 4.46 -0.87
C SER A 118 -8.75 4.04 -1.14
N PRO A 119 -8.10 3.34 -0.30
CA PRO A 119 -6.65 3.17 -0.38
C PRO A 119 -6.21 2.16 -1.44
N LEU A 120 -7.11 1.28 -1.87
CA LEU A 120 -6.80 0.25 -2.87
C LEU A 120 -6.73 0.79 -4.31
N ALA A 121 -7.32 1.97 -4.55
CA ALA A 121 -7.19 2.67 -5.83
C ALA A 121 -5.74 3.05 -6.15
N PHE A 122 -4.91 3.28 -5.13
CA PHE A 122 -3.48 3.56 -5.30
C PHE A 122 -2.76 2.39 -5.97
N LEU A 123 -3.14 1.16 -5.62
CA LEU A 123 -2.56 -0.04 -6.22
C LEU A 123 -2.86 -0.15 -7.73
N LEU A 124 -3.92 0.50 -8.21
CA LEU A 124 -4.25 0.52 -9.63
C LEU A 124 -3.44 1.55 -10.43
N GLY A 125 -2.63 2.40 -9.76
CA GLY A 125 -1.78 3.38 -10.41
C GLY A 125 -2.52 4.39 -11.28
N LYS A 126 -3.74 4.78 -10.89
CA LYS A 126 -4.56 5.76 -11.63
C LYS A 126 -4.47 7.15 -11.04
N THR A 127 -3.89 7.27 -9.86
CA THR A 127 -3.96 8.47 -9.02
C THR A 127 -2.56 8.90 -8.61
N LYS A 128 -2.46 10.13 -8.14
CA LYS A 128 -1.26 10.64 -7.48
C LYS A 128 -1.55 10.78 -6.01
N LEU A 129 -0.71 10.20 -5.15
CA LEU A 129 -0.90 10.22 -3.70
C LEU A 129 -1.16 11.63 -3.17
N GLU A 130 -0.42 12.63 -3.65
CA GLU A 130 -0.58 14.02 -3.22
C GLU A 130 -1.91 14.66 -3.65
N LYS A 131 -2.53 14.14 -4.72
CA LYS A 131 -3.84 14.60 -5.16
C LYS A 131 -4.98 13.95 -4.40
N GLU A 132 -4.80 12.68 -4.04
CA GLU A 132 -5.83 11.90 -3.36
C GLU A 132 -5.77 12.07 -1.84
N LEU A 133 -4.57 12.28 -1.29
CA LEU A 133 -4.37 12.46 0.14
C LEU A 133 -4.06 13.93 0.46
N GLN A 134 -4.84 14.52 1.34
CA GLN A 134 -4.49 15.78 1.97
C GLN A 134 -3.69 15.54 3.26
N LEU A 135 -2.97 16.55 3.72
CA LEU A 135 -2.12 16.50 4.92
C LEU A 135 -1.06 15.38 4.87
N LEU A 136 -0.55 15.09 3.67
CA LEU A 136 0.43 14.05 3.47
C LEU A 136 1.71 14.33 4.27
N SER A 137 2.11 13.39 5.12
CA SER A 137 3.28 13.49 5.98
C SER A 137 3.86 12.11 6.31
N PHE A 138 5.07 12.06 6.87
CA PHE A 138 5.54 10.84 7.52
C PHE A 138 4.81 10.61 8.84
N ALA A 139 4.69 9.35 9.24
CA ALA A 139 4.11 8.92 10.52
C ALA A 139 5.17 8.26 11.42
N PRO A 140 6.10 9.05 12.02
CA PRO A 140 7.18 8.50 12.83
C PRO A 140 6.70 7.90 14.17
N ASP A 141 5.45 8.13 14.54
CA ASP A 141 4.77 7.57 15.71
C ASP A 141 4.26 6.14 15.47
N ILE A 142 4.34 5.64 14.24
CA ILE A 142 3.92 4.29 13.87
C ILE A 142 5.16 3.47 13.51
N GLU A 143 5.31 2.32 14.15
CA GLU A 143 6.42 1.43 13.88
C GLU A 143 6.20 0.66 12.57
N PRO A 144 7.14 0.72 11.62
CA PRO A 144 7.07 -0.07 10.40
C PRO A 144 7.36 -1.54 10.68
N TRP A 145 6.84 -2.44 9.84
CA TRP A 145 7.15 -3.86 9.93
C TRP A 145 8.62 -4.17 9.67
N LYS A 146 9.22 -3.42 8.74
CA LYS A 146 10.63 -3.54 8.43
C LYS A 146 11.30 -2.20 8.72
N PRO A 147 12.48 -2.21 9.35
CA PRO A 147 13.16 -0.97 9.77
C PRO A 147 13.43 0.02 8.64
N ASP A 148 13.57 -0.48 7.40
CA ASP A 148 13.88 0.34 6.22
C ASP A 148 12.62 0.88 5.51
N ASP A 149 11.43 0.46 5.92
CA ASP A 149 10.17 0.92 5.35
C ASP A 149 9.82 2.30 5.91
N SER A 150 9.16 3.11 5.07
CA SER A 150 8.65 4.44 5.45
C SER A 150 7.14 4.38 5.59
N ILE A 151 6.58 5.04 6.62
CA ILE A 151 5.13 5.15 6.76
C ILE A 151 4.69 6.55 6.38
N LEU A 152 3.83 6.66 5.37
CA LEU A 152 3.15 7.88 4.98
C LEU A 152 1.76 7.92 5.61
N ARG A 153 1.34 9.11 6.03
CA ARG A 153 0.01 9.40 6.57
C ARG A 153 -0.67 10.43 5.71
N GLY A 154 -1.97 10.28 5.47
CA GLY A 154 -2.79 11.29 4.81
C GLY A 154 -4.28 11.07 5.07
N VAL A 155 -5.10 12.03 4.69
CA VAL A 155 -6.56 11.95 4.75
C VAL A 155 -7.10 11.89 3.32
N PRO A 156 -7.85 10.85 2.93
CA PRO A 156 -8.40 10.73 1.58
C PRO A 156 -9.39 11.87 1.30
N ARG A 157 -9.22 12.55 0.17
CA ARG A 157 -10.13 13.65 -0.24
C ARG A 157 -11.49 13.10 -0.62
N GLY A 158 -12.54 13.77 -0.11
CA GLY A 158 -13.93 13.40 -0.36
C GLY A 158 -14.40 12.19 0.44
N MET A 159 -13.61 11.75 1.45
CA MET A 159 -13.97 10.66 2.36
C MET A 159 -13.74 11.06 3.84
N GLU A 160 -13.60 12.34 4.11
CA GLU A 160 -13.28 12.89 5.44
C GLU A 160 -14.38 12.61 6.48
N ASP A 161 -15.59 12.38 5.99
CA ASP A 161 -16.76 12.00 6.80
C ASP A 161 -16.75 10.55 7.26
N ARG A 162 -15.95 9.68 6.61
CA ARG A 162 -15.85 8.24 6.87
C ARG A 162 -14.47 7.79 7.32
N ILE A 163 -13.41 8.41 6.79
CA ILE A 163 -12.03 8.03 7.03
C ILE A 163 -11.27 9.17 7.69
N ARG A 164 -10.78 8.91 8.91
CA ARG A 164 -9.97 9.86 9.68
C ARG A 164 -8.57 9.99 9.09
N GLN A 165 -7.96 8.89 8.72
CA GLN A 165 -6.63 8.83 8.08
C GLN A 165 -6.38 7.49 7.42
N VAL A 166 -5.45 7.51 6.48
CA VAL A 166 -4.84 6.32 5.89
C VAL A 166 -3.34 6.37 6.15
N LEU A 167 -2.77 5.21 6.49
CA LEU A 167 -1.34 5.00 6.61
C LEU A 167 -0.90 4.03 5.52
N LEU A 168 0.16 4.37 4.82
CA LEU A 168 0.77 3.54 3.78
C LEU A 168 2.19 3.20 4.20
N GLU A 169 2.49 1.93 4.39
CA GLU A 169 3.86 1.45 4.59
C GLU A 169 4.50 1.17 3.25
N ILE A 170 5.59 1.85 2.99
CA ILE A 170 6.27 1.90 1.70
C ILE A 170 7.66 1.32 1.85
N THR A 171 7.98 0.30 1.06
CA THR A 171 9.32 -0.29 1.01
C THR A 171 10.32 0.64 0.31
N PRO A 172 11.64 0.43 0.47
CA PRO A 172 12.67 1.18 -0.26
C PRO A 172 12.49 1.14 -1.78
N GLU A 173 11.86 0.09 -2.33
CA GLU A 173 11.54 -0.05 -3.76
C GLU A 173 10.21 0.63 -4.14
N HIS A 174 9.64 1.45 -3.26
CA HIS A 174 8.37 2.15 -3.43
C HIS A 174 7.14 1.25 -3.60
N ARG A 175 7.18 0.03 -3.05
CA ARG A 175 6.03 -0.86 -3.00
C ARG A 175 5.21 -0.58 -1.75
N ILE A 176 3.90 -0.66 -1.86
CA ILE A 176 3.00 -0.62 -0.71
C ILE A 176 2.99 -2.02 -0.07
N ALA A 177 3.57 -2.13 1.12
CA ALA A 177 3.59 -3.38 1.89
C ALA A 177 2.35 -3.52 2.78
N ARG A 178 1.85 -2.37 3.32
CA ARG A 178 0.73 -2.34 4.24
C ARG A 178 -0.09 -1.07 4.06
N ILE A 179 -1.40 -1.19 4.24
CA ILE A 179 -2.34 -0.07 4.25
C ILE A 179 -3.16 -0.18 5.54
N LEU A 180 -3.20 0.88 6.35
CA LEU A 180 -4.12 0.97 7.48
C LEU A 180 -5.11 2.10 7.22
N ILE A 181 -6.38 1.78 7.41
CA ILE A 181 -7.49 2.73 7.27
C ILE A 181 -8.10 2.92 8.65
N HIS A 182 -8.10 4.14 9.14
CA HIS A 182 -8.73 4.50 10.40
C HIS A 182 -10.06 5.20 10.10
N GLY A 183 -11.16 4.55 10.45
CA GLY A 183 -12.49 5.11 10.35
C GLY A 183 -12.73 6.23 11.37
N VAL A 184 -13.71 7.08 11.09
CA VAL A 184 -14.17 8.10 12.06
C VAL A 184 -14.93 7.47 13.24
N ASP A 185 -15.42 6.25 13.08
CA ASP A 185 -16.08 5.39 14.06
C ASP A 185 -15.11 4.58 14.92
N ASP A 186 -13.82 4.91 14.88
CA ASP A 186 -12.70 4.21 15.54
C ASP A 186 -12.45 2.79 15.02
N SER A 187 -13.05 2.39 13.91
CA SER A 187 -12.68 1.16 13.23
C SER A 187 -11.30 1.26 12.60
N ILE A 188 -10.61 0.13 12.50
CA ILE A 188 -9.32 0.00 11.81
C ILE A 188 -9.43 -1.17 10.85
N THR A 189 -9.09 -0.92 9.59
CA THR A 189 -8.88 -1.98 8.60
C THR A 189 -7.44 -1.96 8.16
N GLU A 190 -6.75 -3.07 8.30
CA GLU A 190 -5.37 -3.23 7.89
C GLU A 190 -5.28 -4.24 6.75
N TYR A 191 -4.67 -3.83 5.64
CA TYR A 191 -4.29 -4.71 4.53
C TYR A 191 -2.79 -4.92 4.55
N ARG A 192 -2.36 -6.17 4.48
CA ARG A 192 -0.97 -6.60 4.38
C ARG A 192 -0.76 -7.33 3.08
N PHE A 193 0.27 -6.93 2.30
CA PHE A 193 0.56 -7.53 1.01
C PHE A 193 1.89 -8.27 1.05
N ASN A 194 1.85 -9.56 0.70
CA ASN A 194 3.01 -10.43 0.64
C ASN A 194 3.15 -11.04 -0.75
N ASN A 195 4.32 -11.57 -1.06
CA ASN A 195 4.58 -12.31 -2.30
C ASN A 195 4.14 -11.55 -3.56
N GLN A 196 4.35 -10.22 -3.56
CA GLN A 196 3.98 -9.35 -4.68
C GLN A 196 4.78 -9.73 -5.92
N LYS A 197 4.05 -10.04 -7.01
CA LYS A 197 4.60 -10.34 -8.33
C LYS A 197 4.06 -9.32 -9.32
N GLU A 198 4.96 -8.57 -9.93
CA GLU A 198 4.64 -7.47 -10.82
C GLU A 198 4.73 -7.89 -12.27
N ASN A 199 3.89 -7.28 -13.13
CA ASN A 199 3.85 -7.49 -14.56
C ASN A 199 3.70 -8.98 -14.96
N VAL A 200 2.95 -9.73 -14.13
CA VAL A 200 2.62 -11.13 -14.41
C VAL A 200 1.54 -11.22 -15.50
N GLU A 201 1.56 -12.29 -16.26
CA GLU A 201 0.50 -12.56 -17.21
C GLU A 201 -0.78 -12.98 -16.48
N VAL A 202 -1.79 -12.11 -16.48
CA VAL A 202 -3.11 -12.40 -15.91
C VAL A 202 -4.13 -12.50 -17.05
N PRO A 203 -4.71 -13.68 -17.29
CA PRO A 203 -5.70 -13.87 -18.34
C PRO A 203 -6.96 -13.04 -18.12
N GLU A 204 -7.53 -12.47 -19.20
CA GLU A 204 -8.74 -11.64 -19.15
C GLU A 204 -9.94 -12.33 -18.50
N ARG A 205 -10.04 -13.66 -18.64
CA ARG A 205 -11.12 -14.47 -18.02
C ARG A 205 -11.16 -14.36 -16.50
N GLN A 206 -10.04 -14.04 -15.85
CA GLN A 206 -9.98 -13.87 -14.37
C GLN A 206 -10.77 -12.66 -13.90
N PHE A 207 -10.99 -11.67 -14.78
CA PHE A 207 -11.76 -10.48 -14.46
C PHE A 207 -13.20 -10.54 -14.96
N ARG A 208 -13.70 -11.75 -15.27
CA ARG A 208 -15.09 -11.98 -15.63
C ARG A 208 -15.75 -12.80 -14.55
N PHE A 209 -16.97 -12.42 -14.19
CA PHE A 209 -17.80 -13.17 -13.27
C PHE A 209 -19.12 -13.53 -13.94
N SER A 210 -19.58 -14.75 -13.68
CA SER A 210 -20.93 -15.19 -14.01
C SER A 210 -21.48 -15.90 -12.77
N ALA A 211 -22.64 -15.47 -12.32
CA ALA A 211 -23.26 -16.04 -11.13
C ALA A 211 -23.55 -17.55 -11.36
N PRO A 212 -23.11 -18.45 -10.46
CA PRO A 212 -23.45 -19.87 -10.54
C PRO A 212 -24.96 -20.12 -10.49
N ALA A 213 -25.41 -21.27 -10.99
CA ALA A 213 -26.79 -21.63 -10.93
C ALA A 213 -27.34 -21.66 -9.50
N GLY A 214 -28.48 -21.05 -9.26
CA GLY A 214 -29.10 -20.94 -7.95
C GLY A 214 -28.55 -19.82 -7.07
N THR A 215 -27.75 -18.92 -7.65
CA THR A 215 -27.31 -17.70 -6.97
C THR A 215 -28.36 -16.60 -7.13
N GLU A 216 -28.74 -15.98 -6.03
CA GLU A 216 -29.54 -14.75 -6.04
C GLU A 216 -28.65 -13.58 -6.50
N VAL A 217 -29.08 -12.85 -7.52
CA VAL A 217 -28.36 -11.67 -8.01
C VAL A 217 -29.11 -10.41 -7.58
N ILE A 218 -28.40 -9.57 -6.81
CA ILE A 218 -28.88 -8.25 -6.40
C ILE A 218 -28.12 -7.20 -7.22
N GLU A 219 -28.85 -6.36 -7.93
CA GLU A 219 -28.26 -5.22 -8.63
C GLU A 219 -28.50 -3.96 -7.79
N ASP A 220 -27.42 -3.22 -7.50
CA ASP A 220 -27.56 -1.91 -6.87
C ASP A 220 -28.15 -0.96 -7.91
N GLU A 221 -29.33 -0.39 -7.62
CA GLU A 221 -29.94 0.59 -8.50
C GLU A 221 -28.98 1.76 -8.72
N VAL A 222 -28.73 2.09 -9.98
CA VAL A 222 -27.99 3.30 -10.34
C VAL A 222 -28.85 4.48 -9.92
N GLY A 223 -28.53 5.10 -8.79
CA GLY A 223 -29.18 6.34 -8.40
C GLY A 223 -29.04 7.37 -9.54
N ASN A 224 -30.17 7.76 -10.09
CA ASN A 224 -30.29 8.84 -11.07
C ASN A 224 -29.84 10.17 -10.49
#